data_51a474beb91bfb2c2e0ac78e2c4b0b0e
#
_entry.id   51a474beb91bfb2c2e0ac78e2c4b0b0e
#
_cell.length_a   1.000
_cell.length_b   1.000
_cell.length_c   1.000
_cell.angle_alpha   90.00
_cell.angle_beta   90.00
_cell.angle_gamma   90.00
#
_symmetry.space_group_name_H-M   'P 1'
#
loop_
_entity.id
_entity.type
_entity.pdbx_description
1 polymer ?
#
loop_
_entity_poly.entity_id
_entity_poly.type
_entity_poly.pdbx_seq_one_letter_code
_entity_poly.pdbx_strand_id
1 'polypeptide(L)'
;RETMSALFRAFEVAGGRVLEAIALHLGRPRDFFAASVEDGNSVMRLLHYPPLVEGAPEGAIRAAGHEDINTITLLLGAEEAGLELLAKDGQW
;
A
#
# COMPACT_ATOMS: atom_id res chain seq x y z
N ARG A 1 19.83 6.11 6.37
CA ARG A 1 19.65 6.27 4.92
C ARG A 1 19.79 4.93 4.19
N GLU A 2 20.87 4.19 4.43
CA GLU A 2 21.09 2.87 3.79
C GLU A 2 19.97 1.86 4.08
N THR A 3 19.53 1.77 5.33
CA THR A 3 18.42 0.91 5.75
C THR A 3 17.13 1.21 4.97
N MET A 4 16.79 2.47 4.79
CA MET A 4 15.60 2.88 4.04
C MET A 4 15.71 2.53 2.55
N SER A 5 16.88 2.72 1.97
CA SER A 5 17.13 2.32 0.58
C SER A 5 17.09 0.80 0.39
N ALA A 6 17.57 0.04 1.37
CA ALA A 6 17.47 -1.42 1.34
C ALA A 6 16.02 -1.89 1.49
N LEU A 7 15.26 -1.28 2.40
CA LEU A 7 13.85 -1.55 2.58
C LEU A 7 13.04 -1.23 1.31
N PHE A 8 13.28 -0.07 0.71
CA PHE A 8 12.63 0.32 -0.54
C PHE A 8 12.85 -0.75 -1.64
N ARG A 9 14.11 -1.16 -1.86
CA ARG A 9 14.42 -2.22 -2.82
C ARG A 9 13.74 -3.55 -2.49
N ALA A 10 13.65 -3.91 -1.21
CA ALA A 10 12.95 -5.13 -0.80
C ALA A 10 11.45 -5.06 -1.13
N PHE A 11 10.82 -3.90 -0.94
CA PHE A 11 9.43 -3.68 -1.34
C PHE A 11 9.26 -3.73 -2.87
N GLU A 12 10.16 -3.18 -3.65
CA GLU A 12 10.10 -3.28 -5.12
C GLU A 12 10.15 -4.75 -5.57
N VAL A 13 11.05 -5.55 -5.01
CA VAL A 13 11.13 -6.98 -5.32
C VAL A 13 9.86 -7.72 -4.89
N ALA A 14 9.34 -7.46 -3.70
CA ALA A 14 8.12 -8.08 -3.21
C ALA A 14 6.91 -7.68 -4.07
N GLY A 15 6.79 -6.40 -4.41
CA GLY A 15 5.73 -5.86 -5.26
C GLY A 15 5.74 -6.49 -6.65
N GLY A 16 6.93 -6.63 -7.26
CA GLY A 16 7.08 -7.32 -8.54
C GLY A 16 6.53 -8.74 -8.50
N ARG A 17 6.83 -9.50 -7.45
CA ARG A 17 6.31 -10.88 -7.28
C ARG A 17 4.79 -10.92 -7.10
N VAL A 18 4.22 -9.94 -6.39
CA VAL A 18 2.77 -9.82 -6.24
C VAL A 18 2.12 -9.52 -7.59
N LEU A 19 2.69 -8.61 -8.38
CA LEU A 19 2.19 -8.29 -9.72
C LEU A 19 2.30 -9.47 -10.68
N GLU A 20 3.36 -10.27 -10.62
CA GLU A 20 3.48 -11.53 -11.36
C GLU A 20 2.33 -12.50 -11.01
N ALA A 21 2.05 -12.67 -9.71
CA ALA A 21 0.97 -13.54 -9.25
C ALA A 21 -0.41 -13.03 -9.73
N ILE A 22 -0.64 -11.71 -9.67
CA ILE A 22 -1.86 -11.08 -10.19
C ILE A 22 -1.98 -11.30 -11.70
N ALA A 23 -0.91 -11.12 -12.47
CA ALA A 23 -0.90 -11.36 -13.91
C ALA A 23 -1.33 -12.80 -14.24
N LEU A 24 -0.73 -13.78 -13.56
CA LEU A 24 -1.08 -15.19 -13.73
C LEU A 24 -2.54 -15.49 -13.36
N HIS A 25 -3.03 -14.91 -12.27
CA HIS A 25 -4.44 -15.05 -11.85
C HIS A 25 -5.40 -14.49 -12.90
N LEU A 26 -5.02 -13.43 -13.57
CA LEU A 26 -5.78 -12.81 -14.67
C LEU A 26 -5.59 -13.52 -16.03
N GLY A 27 -4.89 -14.64 -16.07
CA GLY A 27 -4.59 -15.37 -17.32
C GLY A 27 -3.66 -14.59 -18.27
N ARG A 28 -2.81 -13.72 -17.72
CA ARG A 28 -1.84 -12.93 -18.47
C ARG A 28 -0.44 -13.52 -18.36
N PRO A 29 0.48 -13.18 -19.27
CA PRO A 29 1.90 -13.50 -19.11
C PRO A 29 2.43 -12.99 -17.77
N ARG A 30 3.39 -13.70 -17.19
CA ARG A 30 3.98 -13.38 -15.88
C ARG A 30 4.53 -11.94 -15.82
N ASP A 31 5.10 -11.46 -16.90
CA ASP A 31 5.73 -10.16 -17.06
C ASP A 31 4.77 -9.04 -17.52
N PHE A 32 3.47 -9.32 -17.53
CA PHE A 32 2.45 -8.40 -18.06
C PHE A 32 2.55 -6.97 -17.49
N PHE A 33 2.87 -6.85 -16.21
CA PHE A 33 3.01 -5.55 -15.53
C PHE A 33 4.44 -4.99 -15.55
N ALA A 34 5.45 -5.75 -16.01
CA ALA A 34 6.85 -5.37 -15.92
C ALA A 34 7.12 -3.99 -16.56
N ALA A 35 6.68 -3.78 -17.79
CA ALA A 35 6.87 -2.50 -18.50
C ALA A 35 6.13 -1.31 -17.83
N SER A 36 5.08 -1.57 -17.05
CA SER A 36 4.33 -0.51 -16.36
C SER A 36 4.99 -0.04 -15.07
N VAL A 37 5.92 -0.83 -14.52
CA VAL A 37 6.60 -0.53 -13.25
C VAL A 37 8.10 -0.30 -13.42
N GLU A 38 8.68 -0.68 -14.57
CA GLU A 38 10.06 -0.39 -14.92
C GLU A 38 10.24 1.14 -15.06
N ASP A 39 11.26 1.67 -14.40
CA ASP A 39 11.50 3.13 -14.29
C ASP A 39 10.30 3.93 -13.74
N GLY A 40 9.44 3.26 -13.01
CA GLY A 40 8.25 3.86 -12.41
C GLY A 40 8.57 4.87 -11.29
N ASN A 41 7.55 5.59 -10.85
CA ASN A 41 7.63 6.58 -9.78
C ASN A 41 7.16 6.02 -8.43
N SER A 42 7.57 4.81 -8.09
CA SER A 42 7.26 4.19 -6.79
C SER A 42 7.62 5.12 -5.64
N VAL A 43 6.72 5.26 -4.68
CA VAL A 43 6.89 6.11 -3.51
C VAL A 43 6.80 5.28 -2.25
N MET A 44 7.77 5.42 -1.35
CA MET A 44 7.71 4.87 0.00
C MET A 44 7.37 5.98 0.98
N ARG A 45 6.34 5.78 1.77
CA ARG A 45 5.95 6.65 2.89
C ARG A 45 6.24 5.96 4.21
N LEU A 46 6.78 6.74 5.15
CA LEU A 46 6.86 6.37 6.56
C LEU A 46 5.83 7.20 7.30
N LEU A 47 4.84 6.53 7.85
CA LEU A 47 3.75 7.18 8.58
C LEU A 47 3.92 6.87 10.07
N HIS A 48 3.83 7.89 10.90
CA HIS A 48 3.78 7.75 12.34
C HIS A 48 2.47 8.34 12.85
N TYR A 49 1.66 7.52 13.45
CA TYR A 49 0.43 7.91 14.11
C TYR A 49 0.66 7.88 15.63
N PRO A 50 0.71 9.05 16.29
CA PRO A 50 0.85 9.08 17.73
C PRO A 50 -0.39 8.47 18.42
N PRO A 51 -0.27 8.03 19.69
CA PRO A 51 -1.42 7.60 20.45
C PRO A 51 -2.52 8.69 20.45
N LEU A 52 -3.77 8.25 20.48
CA LEU A 52 -4.90 9.17 20.65
C LEU A 52 -4.82 9.79 22.04
N VAL A 53 -4.88 11.12 22.10
CA VAL A 53 -4.90 11.88 23.34
C VAL A 53 -6.32 12.39 23.62
N GLU A 54 -6.65 12.57 24.90
CA GLU A 54 -7.90 13.24 25.26
C GLU A 54 -7.92 14.65 24.67
N GLY A 55 -9.06 15.04 24.10
CA GLY A 55 -9.24 16.34 23.45
C GLY A 55 -8.89 16.40 21.97
N ALA A 56 -8.69 15.27 21.30
CA ALA A 56 -8.64 15.27 19.86
C ALA A 56 -9.93 15.91 19.28
N PRO A 57 -9.82 16.75 18.22
CA PRO A 57 -11.01 17.37 17.62
C PRO A 57 -12.03 16.32 17.20
N GLU A 58 -13.32 16.62 17.38
CA GLU A 58 -14.41 15.77 16.90
C GLU A 58 -14.26 15.56 15.38
N GLY A 59 -14.37 14.32 14.92
CA GLY A 59 -14.20 13.96 13.51
C GLY A 59 -12.74 13.86 13.04
N ALA A 60 -11.75 13.99 13.92
CA ALA A 60 -10.36 13.75 13.56
C ALA A 60 -10.13 12.27 13.25
N ILE A 61 -9.70 11.97 12.05
CA ILE A 61 -9.34 10.63 11.56
C ILE A 61 -7.90 10.60 11.09
N ARG A 62 -7.21 9.48 11.35
CA ARG A 62 -5.80 9.30 10.94
C ARG A 62 -5.64 9.24 9.43
N ALA A 63 -6.57 8.57 8.76
CA ALA A 63 -6.65 8.53 7.31
C ALA A 63 -8.11 8.43 6.88
N ALA A 64 -8.61 9.40 6.14
CA ALA A 64 -9.94 9.35 5.56
C ALA A 64 -10.03 8.28 4.47
N GLY A 65 -11.25 7.82 4.17
CA GLY A 65 -11.49 6.94 3.03
C GLY A 65 -10.93 7.56 1.74
N HIS A 66 -10.16 6.82 0.99
CA HIS A 66 -9.55 7.23 -0.28
C HIS A 66 -9.29 6.02 -1.15
N GLU A 67 -9.10 6.26 -2.42
CA GLU A 67 -8.62 5.26 -3.37
C GLU A 67 -7.13 5.47 -3.64
N ASP A 68 -6.39 4.36 -3.73
CA ASP A 68 -5.01 4.41 -4.18
C ASP A 68 -4.96 4.49 -5.70
N ILE A 69 -4.21 5.46 -6.22
CA ILE A 69 -4.07 5.67 -7.68
C ILE A 69 -2.92 4.88 -8.29
N ASN A 70 -2.30 4.02 -7.51
CA ASN A 70 -1.17 3.19 -7.94
C ASN A 70 -1.64 1.85 -8.52
N THR A 71 -0.72 1.09 -9.10
CA THR A 71 -0.98 -0.28 -9.52
C THR A 71 -1.26 -1.20 -8.34
N ILE A 72 -0.44 -1.11 -7.29
CA ILE A 72 -0.62 -1.79 -6.00
C ILE A 72 -0.04 -0.94 -4.87
N THR A 73 -0.54 -1.16 -3.65
CA THR A 73 0.04 -0.63 -2.42
C THR A 73 0.45 -1.78 -1.51
N LEU A 74 1.68 -1.71 -1.00
CA LEU A 74 2.19 -2.63 0.01
C LEU A 74 2.20 -1.92 1.36
N LEU A 75 1.37 -2.37 2.29
CA LEU A 75 1.28 -1.81 3.64
C LEU A 75 1.96 -2.74 4.64
N LEU A 76 2.83 -2.20 5.46
CA LEU A 76 3.53 -2.91 6.53
C LEU A 76 3.31 -2.21 7.87
N GLY A 77 3.10 -2.97 8.93
CA GLY A 77 3.06 -2.47 10.31
C GLY A 77 1.70 -1.98 10.77
N ALA A 78 0.61 -2.42 10.17
CA ALA A 78 -0.74 -2.22 10.71
C ALA A 78 -1.01 -3.26 11.82
N GLU A 79 -0.44 -3.04 13.02
CA GLU A 79 -0.59 -3.96 14.16
C GLU A 79 -1.87 -3.70 14.98
N GLU A 80 -2.44 -2.50 14.84
CA GLU A 80 -3.69 -2.10 15.50
C GLU A 80 -4.88 -2.21 14.54
N ALA A 81 -6.07 -2.46 15.09
CA ALA A 81 -7.32 -2.42 14.35
C ALA A 81 -7.60 -1.02 13.78
N GLY A 82 -8.40 -0.95 12.70
CA GLY A 82 -8.86 0.31 12.11
C GLY A 82 -8.55 0.48 10.62
N LEU A 83 -7.85 -0.48 10.00
CA LEU A 83 -7.80 -0.54 8.53
C LEU A 83 -9.10 -1.16 8.03
N GLU A 84 -9.86 -0.39 7.28
CA GLU A 84 -11.14 -0.81 6.72
C GLU A 84 -11.10 -0.72 5.20
N LEU A 85 -11.81 -1.61 4.54
CA LEU A 85 -11.98 -1.62 3.10
C LEU A 85 -13.45 -1.47 2.75
N LEU A 86 -13.76 -0.54 1.86
CA LEU A 86 -15.09 -0.39 1.32
C LEU A 86 -15.37 -1.52 0.32
N ALA A 87 -16.28 -2.42 0.69
CA ALA A 87 -16.69 -3.51 -0.19
C ALA A 87 -17.66 -3.02 -1.28
N LYS A 88 -17.86 -3.84 -2.31
CA LYS A 88 -18.76 -3.50 -3.44
C LYS A 88 -20.22 -3.33 -3.04
N ASP A 89 -20.63 -3.89 -1.92
CA ASP A 89 -21.97 -3.76 -1.35
C ASP A 89 -22.15 -2.50 -0.48
N GLY A 90 -21.13 -1.66 -0.39
CA GLY A 90 -21.13 -0.43 0.37
C GLY A 90 -20.84 -0.59 1.86
N GLN A 91 -20.46 -1.78 2.32
CA GLN A 91 -20.04 -2.02 3.69
C GLN A 91 -18.54 -1.75 3.85
N TRP A 92 -18.17 -1.18 5.01
CA TRP A 92 -16.77 -1.00 5.43
C TRP A 92 -16.27 -2.22 6.17
#